data_36654b161e73b5a028ad75ec7d4f39c7
#
_entry.id   36654b161e73b5a028ad75ec7d4f39c7
#
_cell.length_a   1.000
_cell.length_b   1.000
_cell.length_c   1.000
_cell.angle_alpha   90.00
_cell.angle_beta   90.00
_cell.angle_gamma   90.00
#
_symmetry.space_group_name_H-M   'P 1'
#
loop_
_entity.id
_entity.type
_entity.pdbx_description
1 polymer ?
#
loop_
_entity_poly.entity_id
_entity_poly.type
_entity_poly.pdbx_seq_one_letter_code
_entity_poly.pdbx_strand_id
1 'polypeptide(L)'
;SEMCIRDRYLGTDGIKPFVDVCKEEKKGIFILVKTSNPSSGEFQDRMIDGRPLYEWVGEKVAEWGADCMGDSYSYVGAVVGATYPEQGKILRKVMPKSFILVPGYGAQGGKGADLVHFFNEDGLGAIVNSSRGIICAYKQDKYKDMGITAENFADASRKAVEDMIEDISGALANR
;
A
#
# COMPACT_ATOMS: atom_id res chain seq x y z
N SER A 1 11.81 -12.85 -0.97
CA SER A 1 10.89 -12.59 0.15
C SER A 1 9.46 -12.80 -0.33
N GLU A 2 8.78 -13.77 0.22
CA GLU A 2 7.38 -14.01 -0.10
C GLU A 2 6.52 -13.03 0.69
N MET A 3 5.77 -12.20 -0.03
CA MET A 3 4.79 -11.30 0.55
C MET A 3 3.45 -12.03 0.58
N CYS A 4 2.91 -12.28 1.77
CA CYS A 4 1.60 -12.91 1.94
C CYS A 4 0.54 -11.87 2.26
N ILE A 5 -0.54 -11.83 1.47
CA ILE A 5 -1.73 -11.04 1.72
C ILE A 5 -2.79 -11.96 2.32
N ARG A 6 -3.28 -11.64 3.53
CA ARG A 6 -4.24 -12.48 4.25
C ARG A 6 -5.55 -11.77 4.49
N ASP A 7 -6.60 -12.56 4.55
CA ASP A 7 -7.94 -12.08 4.84
C ASP A 7 -8.06 -11.72 6.34
N ARG A 8 -8.74 -10.62 6.61
CA ARG A 8 -8.93 -10.00 7.93
C ARG A 8 -10.09 -10.53 8.74
N TYR A 9 -11.01 -11.25 8.12
CA TYR A 9 -12.25 -11.68 8.79
C TYR A 9 -12.10 -12.90 9.70
N LEU A 10 -10.94 -13.54 9.72
CA LEU A 10 -10.67 -14.70 10.57
C LEU A 10 -10.35 -14.33 12.03
N GLY A 11 -10.06 -13.07 12.31
CA GLY A 11 -9.68 -12.62 13.65
C GLY A 11 -8.27 -13.03 14.08
N THR A 12 -7.96 -12.85 15.36
CA THR A 12 -6.61 -13.02 15.91
C THR A 12 -6.10 -14.45 15.80
N ASP A 13 -6.92 -15.43 16.04
CA ASP A 13 -6.56 -16.86 15.97
C ASP A 13 -6.15 -17.30 14.55
N GLY A 14 -6.81 -16.73 13.52
CA GLY A 14 -6.46 -16.97 12.12
C GLY A 14 -5.19 -16.23 11.67
N ILE A 15 -4.87 -15.08 12.25
CA ILE A 15 -3.72 -14.26 11.87
C ILE A 15 -2.47 -14.60 12.68
N LYS A 16 -2.63 -14.92 13.96
CA LYS A 16 -1.53 -15.16 14.89
C LYS A 16 -0.47 -16.15 14.39
N PRO A 17 -0.79 -17.31 13.81
CA PRO A 17 0.23 -18.26 13.31
C PRO A 17 1.16 -17.61 12.26
N PHE A 18 0.65 -16.71 11.43
CA PHE A 18 1.47 -15.98 10.44
C PHE A 18 2.34 -14.91 11.10
N VAL A 19 1.81 -14.22 12.10
CA VAL A 19 2.57 -13.22 12.87
C VAL A 19 3.70 -13.87 13.63
N ASP A 20 3.47 -15.03 14.23
CA ASP A 20 4.50 -15.81 14.95
C ASP A 20 5.66 -16.17 14.01
N VAL A 21 5.37 -16.69 12.82
CA VAL A 21 6.39 -16.97 11.79
C VAL A 21 7.08 -15.68 11.31
N CYS A 22 6.34 -14.60 11.11
CA CYS A 22 6.94 -13.31 10.73
C CYS A 22 7.96 -12.83 11.75
N LYS A 23 7.66 -12.99 13.04
CA LYS A 23 8.55 -12.61 14.14
C LYS A 23 9.80 -13.49 14.19
N GLU A 24 9.63 -14.80 14.06
CA GLU A 24 10.71 -15.78 14.12
C GLU A 24 11.66 -15.66 12.91
N GLU A 25 11.08 -15.61 11.70
CA GLU A 25 11.82 -15.62 10.44
C GLU A 25 12.15 -14.24 9.89
N LYS A 26 11.78 -13.14 10.59
CA LYS A 26 11.93 -11.75 10.13
C LYS A 26 11.32 -11.53 8.74
N LYS A 27 10.11 -12.05 8.54
CA LYS A 27 9.31 -11.90 7.32
C LYS A 27 8.15 -10.94 7.58
N GLY A 28 7.47 -10.52 6.52
CA GLY A 28 6.33 -9.62 6.64
C GLY A 28 5.07 -10.17 6.00
N ILE A 29 3.91 -9.72 6.52
CA ILE A 29 2.60 -9.93 5.90
C ILE A 29 1.91 -8.60 5.69
N PHE A 30 1.03 -8.53 4.68
CA PHE A 30 0.12 -7.42 4.48
C PHE A 30 -1.32 -7.89 4.60
N ILE A 31 -2.11 -7.16 5.38
CA ILE A 31 -3.52 -7.46 5.64
C ILE A 31 -4.38 -6.44 4.90
N LEU A 32 -5.42 -6.90 4.20
CA LEU A 32 -6.34 -6.02 3.49
C LEU A 32 -7.13 -5.17 4.50
N VAL A 33 -7.02 -3.86 4.41
CA VAL A 33 -7.72 -2.90 5.28
C VAL A 33 -8.72 -2.08 4.47
N LYS A 34 -8.25 -1.32 3.46
CA LYS A 34 -9.13 -0.59 2.55
C LYS A 34 -8.66 -0.81 1.12
N THR A 35 -9.44 -1.54 0.36
CA THR A 35 -9.09 -1.91 -1.02
C THR A 35 -9.59 -0.90 -2.04
N SER A 36 -8.91 -0.78 -3.19
CA SER A 36 -9.16 0.24 -4.20
C SER A 36 -10.30 -0.09 -5.18
N ASN A 37 -10.90 -1.28 -5.10
CA ASN A 37 -11.99 -1.68 -5.99
C ASN A 37 -13.29 -0.90 -5.69
N PRO A 38 -14.12 -0.60 -6.71
CA PRO A 38 -15.34 0.20 -6.54
C PRO A 38 -16.31 -0.32 -5.47
N SER A 39 -16.48 -1.65 -5.38
CA SER A 39 -17.40 -2.27 -4.42
C SER A 39 -16.87 -2.40 -3.00
N SER A 40 -15.65 -1.90 -2.72
CA SER A 40 -15.04 -2.03 -1.39
C SER A 40 -15.92 -1.45 -0.27
N GLY A 41 -16.68 -0.40 -0.58
CA GLY A 41 -17.58 0.25 0.38
C GLY A 41 -18.75 -0.59 0.85
N GLU A 42 -19.15 -1.65 0.11
CA GLU A 42 -20.27 -2.53 0.51
C GLU A 42 -20.05 -3.14 1.91
N PHE A 43 -18.79 -3.43 2.25
CA PHE A 43 -18.39 -3.97 3.54
C PHE A 43 -17.49 -3.03 4.32
N GLN A 44 -16.44 -2.49 3.70
CA GLN A 44 -15.37 -1.80 4.40
C GLN A 44 -15.81 -0.46 4.99
N ASP A 45 -16.80 0.21 4.39
CA ASP A 45 -17.35 1.48 4.87
C ASP A 45 -18.56 1.29 5.80
N ARG A 46 -18.95 0.05 6.13
CA ARG A 46 -20.02 -0.20 7.10
C ARG A 46 -19.64 0.31 8.47
N MET A 47 -20.58 1.06 9.07
CA MET A 47 -20.40 1.66 10.39
C MET A 47 -20.66 0.63 11.49
N ILE A 48 -19.71 0.50 12.41
CA ILE A 48 -19.80 -0.33 13.61
C ILE A 48 -19.42 0.60 14.77
N ASP A 49 -20.30 0.78 15.72
CA ASP A 49 -20.11 1.66 16.89
C ASP A 49 -19.61 3.07 16.50
N GLY A 50 -20.17 3.64 15.43
CA GLY A 50 -19.88 4.99 14.97
C GLY A 50 -18.60 5.14 14.17
N ARG A 51 -17.89 4.06 13.83
CA ARG A 51 -16.69 4.06 12.99
C ARG A 51 -16.80 3.03 11.85
N PRO A 52 -16.18 3.29 10.68
CA PRO A 52 -16.21 2.34 9.57
C PRO A 52 -15.38 1.09 9.87
N LEU A 53 -15.78 -0.04 9.29
CA LEU A 53 -15.13 -1.33 9.50
C LEU A 53 -13.62 -1.30 9.16
N TYR A 54 -13.20 -0.54 8.13
CA TYR A 54 -11.78 -0.45 7.77
C TYR A 54 -10.91 0.13 8.90
N GLU A 55 -11.42 1.03 9.73
CA GLU A 55 -10.68 1.57 10.87
C GLU A 55 -10.49 0.51 11.98
N TRP A 56 -11.54 -0.27 12.27
CA TRP A 56 -11.45 -1.40 13.20
C TRP A 56 -10.41 -2.43 12.75
N VAL A 57 -10.40 -2.75 11.46
CA VAL A 57 -9.39 -3.67 10.91
C VAL A 57 -7.99 -3.05 11.00
N GLY A 58 -7.84 -1.75 10.73
CA GLY A 58 -6.56 -1.04 10.89
C GLY A 58 -6.03 -1.09 12.33
N GLU A 59 -6.89 -0.88 13.33
CA GLU A 59 -6.51 -1.04 14.75
C GLU A 59 -6.02 -2.45 15.05
N LYS A 60 -6.70 -3.48 14.53
CA LYS A 60 -6.27 -4.86 14.68
C LYS A 60 -4.92 -5.13 14.02
N VAL A 61 -4.64 -4.54 12.86
CA VAL A 61 -3.31 -4.65 12.22
C VAL A 61 -2.23 -4.05 13.12
N ALA A 62 -2.48 -2.87 13.71
CA ALA A 62 -1.55 -2.25 14.64
C ALA A 62 -1.33 -3.10 15.90
N GLU A 63 -2.41 -3.68 16.46
CA GLU A 63 -2.37 -4.57 17.62
C GLU A 63 -1.56 -5.85 17.32
N TRP A 64 -1.85 -6.54 16.22
CA TRP A 64 -1.13 -7.76 15.82
C TRP A 64 0.35 -7.51 15.51
N GLY A 65 0.67 -6.30 15.08
CA GLY A 65 2.04 -5.90 14.78
C GLY A 65 2.84 -5.39 15.97
N ALA A 66 2.21 -5.12 17.13
CA ALA A 66 2.85 -4.46 18.27
C ALA A 66 4.05 -5.24 18.80
N ASP A 67 3.95 -6.56 18.87
CA ASP A 67 5.01 -7.45 19.34
C ASP A 67 5.85 -8.07 18.21
N CYS A 68 5.59 -7.66 16.96
CA CYS A 68 6.24 -8.19 15.77
C CYS A 68 7.00 -7.07 15.02
N MET A 69 7.91 -6.40 15.74
CA MET A 69 8.64 -5.23 15.26
C MET A 69 10.01 -5.59 14.68
N GLY A 70 10.36 -4.92 13.57
CA GLY A 70 11.73 -4.72 13.14
C GLY A 70 12.36 -3.51 13.85
N ASP A 71 13.38 -2.90 13.26
CA ASP A 71 14.09 -1.76 13.88
C ASP A 71 13.18 -0.54 14.07
N SER A 72 12.36 -0.20 13.09
CA SER A 72 11.50 0.99 13.12
C SER A 72 10.04 0.70 12.81
N TYR A 73 9.76 -0.36 12.06
CA TYR A 73 8.44 -0.72 11.57
C TYR A 73 8.08 -2.16 11.92
N SER A 74 6.77 -2.42 12.01
CA SER A 74 6.21 -3.75 12.19
C SER A 74 6.36 -4.62 10.95
N TYR A 75 6.54 -5.92 11.14
CA TYR A 75 6.42 -6.92 10.08
C TYR A 75 4.96 -7.16 9.65
N VAL A 76 3.98 -6.61 10.38
CA VAL A 76 2.57 -6.65 10.01
C VAL A 76 2.17 -5.33 9.37
N GLY A 77 1.96 -5.35 8.08
CA GLY A 77 1.56 -4.22 7.26
C GLY A 77 0.09 -4.28 6.85
N ALA A 78 -0.35 -3.23 6.17
CA ALA A 78 -1.73 -3.08 5.69
C ALA A 78 -1.76 -2.79 4.19
N VAL A 79 -2.82 -3.22 3.50
CA VAL A 79 -3.12 -2.76 2.14
C VAL A 79 -4.17 -1.65 2.23
N VAL A 80 -3.83 -0.45 1.74
CA VAL A 80 -4.75 0.69 1.66
C VAL A 80 -4.63 1.33 0.28
N GLY A 81 -5.71 1.33 -0.49
CA GLY A 81 -5.73 1.80 -1.87
C GLY A 81 -5.47 3.30 -2.03
N ALA A 82 -4.72 3.68 -3.06
CA ALA A 82 -4.38 5.07 -3.40
C ALA A 82 -5.59 5.95 -3.74
N THR A 83 -6.73 5.34 -4.08
CA THR A 83 -7.97 6.04 -4.46
C THR A 83 -8.71 6.67 -3.29
N TYR A 84 -8.23 6.49 -2.07
CA TYR A 84 -8.85 6.96 -0.83
C TYR A 84 -7.85 7.73 0.05
N PRO A 85 -7.38 8.94 -0.36
CA PRO A 85 -6.35 9.70 0.38
C PRO A 85 -6.78 10.05 1.81
N GLU A 86 -8.03 10.44 2.03
CA GLU A 86 -8.53 10.79 3.37
C GLU A 86 -8.55 9.57 4.31
N GLN A 87 -8.98 8.41 3.81
CA GLN A 87 -8.90 7.16 4.56
C GLN A 87 -7.45 6.76 4.83
N GLY A 88 -6.55 7.00 3.87
CA GLY A 88 -5.11 6.80 4.04
C GLY A 88 -4.55 7.64 5.18
N LYS A 89 -4.93 8.92 5.28
CA LYS A 89 -4.55 9.84 6.36
C LYS A 89 -5.03 9.37 7.74
N ILE A 90 -6.27 8.87 7.82
CA ILE A 90 -6.82 8.31 9.07
C ILE A 90 -6.05 7.04 9.44
N LEU A 91 -5.91 6.12 8.49
CA LEU A 91 -5.26 4.82 8.71
C LEU A 91 -3.77 4.94 9.02
N ARG A 92 -3.07 5.95 8.47
CA ARG A 92 -1.68 6.24 8.86
C ARG A 92 -1.56 6.57 10.34
N LYS A 93 -2.52 7.34 10.90
CA LYS A 93 -2.57 7.66 12.33
C LYS A 93 -2.90 6.43 13.20
N VAL A 94 -3.79 5.57 12.70
CA VAL A 94 -4.18 4.32 13.38
C VAL A 94 -3.02 3.32 13.41
N MET A 95 -2.23 3.26 12.34
CA MET A 95 -1.14 2.29 12.14
C MET A 95 0.22 2.97 11.95
N PRO A 96 0.73 3.75 12.94
CA PRO A 96 1.93 4.58 12.75
C PRO A 96 3.20 3.77 12.48
N LYS A 97 3.23 2.52 12.91
CA LYS A 97 4.40 1.62 12.78
C LYS A 97 4.24 0.53 11.71
N SER A 98 3.11 0.45 11.01
CA SER A 98 2.91 -0.52 9.94
C SER A 98 3.31 0.04 8.58
N PHE A 99 3.95 -0.77 7.74
CA PHE A 99 4.03 -0.44 6.33
C PHE A 99 2.65 -0.51 5.68
N ILE A 100 2.34 0.49 4.86
CA ILE A 100 1.12 0.50 4.05
C ILE A 100 1.51 0.17 2.60
N LEU A 101 1.00 -0.93 2.07
CA LEU A 101 1.06 -1.24 0.66
C LEU A 101 -0.07 -0.48 -0.04
N VAL A 102 0.29 0.39 -0.98
CA VAL A 102 -0.62 1.34 -1.62
C VAL A 102 -0.80 1.00 -3.11
N PRO A 103 -1.74 0.13 -3.46
CA PRO A 103 -2.08 -0.14 -4.85
C PRO A 103 -2.96 0.96 -5.45
N GLY A 104 -2.89 1.12 -6.78
CA GLY A 104 -3.79 2.01 -7.54
C GLY A 104 -3.15 3.30 -8.01
N TYR A 105 -1.84 3.49 -7.84
CA TYR A 105 -1.12 4.62 -8.42
C TYR A 105 -1.19 4.61 -9.96
N GLY A 106 -1.40 5.77 -10.55
CA GLY A 106 -1.47 5.99 -12.00
C GLY A 106 -2.72 5.40 -12.65
N ALA A 107 -2.72 4.10 -12.92
CA ALA A 107 -3.80 3.44 -13.68
C ALA A 107 -5.21 3.52 -13.07
N GLN A 108 -5.32 3.83 -11.77
CA GLN A 108 -6.59 4.04 -11.06
C GLN A 108 -6.76 5.51 -10.61
N GLY A 109 -5.93 6.43 -11.11
CA GLY A 109 -6.05 7.86 -10.90
C GLY A 109 -5.25 8.41 -9.71
N GLY A 110 -4.58 7.59 -8.90
CA GLY A 110 -3.72 8.06 -7.80
C GLY A 110 -2.48 8.79 -8.33
N LYS A 111 -2.18 9.95 -7.76
CA LYS A 111 -1.01 10.79 -8.07
C LYS A 111 -0.12 10.92 -6.82
N GLY A 112 1.12 11.37 -7.00
CA GLY A 112 2.06 11.57 -5.89
C GLY A 112 1.47 12.42 -4.76
N ALA A 113 0.76 13.50 -5.08
CA ALA A 113 0.11 14.37 -4.10
C ALA A 113 -0.94 13.66 -3.23
N ASP A 114 -1.64 12.65 -3.77
CA ASP A 114 -2.65 11.87 -3.04
C ASP A 114 -1.99 10.88 -2.06
N LEU A 115 -0.71 10.56 -2.30
CA LEU A 115 0.02 9.53 -1.57
C LEU A 115 0.79 10.06 -0.35
N VAL A 116 1.02 11.35 -0.24
CA VAL A 116 1.84 11.94 0.84
C VAL A 116 1.35 11.54 2.24
N HIS A 117 0.05 11.35 2.39
CA HIS A 117 -0.58 10.99 3.66
C HIS A 117 -0.38 9.53 4.09
N PHE A 118 0.09 8.67 3.18
CA PHE A 118 0.40 7.27 3.49
C PHE A 118 1.80 7.11 4.11
N PHE A 119 2.66 8.09 3.91
CA PHE A 119 4.01 8.12 4.45
C PHE A 119 4.05 8.79 5.82
N ASN A 120 5.00 8.38 6.65
CA ASN A 120 5.35 9.08 7.88
C ASN A 120 6.23 10.31 7.58
N GLU A 121 6.52 11.12 8.60
CA GLU A 121 7.32 12.34 8.48
C GLU A 121 8.76 12.06 8.00
N ASP A 122 9.29 10.87 8.29
CA ASP A 122 10.60 10.40 7.83
C ASP A 122 10.63 10.02 6.33
N GLY A 123 9.50 10.12 5.63
CA GLY A 123 9.37 9.74 4.22
C GLY A 123 9.23 8.22 3.99
N LEU A 124 9.08 7.44 5.05
CA LEU A 124 8.96 5.99 5.01
C LEU A 124 7.54 5.54 5.38
N GLY A 125 7.34 4.22 5.53
CA GLY A 125 6.08 3.62 5.99
C GLY A 125 5.08 3.30 4.89
N ALA A 126 5.37 3.60 3.62
CA ALA A 126 4.52 3.20 2.50
C ALA A 126 5.32 2.52 1.38
N ILE A 127 4.69 1.58 0.68
CA ILE A 127 5.18 0.91 -0.52
C ILE A 127 4.14 1.10 -1.61
N VAL A 128 4.47 1.89 -2.63
CA VAL A 128 3.52 2.22 -3.70
C VAL A 128 3.61 1.18 -4.82
N ASN A 129 2.47 0.66 -5.25
CA ASN A 129 2.37 -0.36 -6.28
C ASN A 129 1.59 0.17 -7.49
N SER A 130 2.19 0.01 -8.69
CA SER A 130 1.63 0.38 -9.98
C SER A 130 1.87 -0.70 -11.04
N SER A 131 1.26 -1.89 -10.88
CA SER A 131 1.52 -3.05 -11.74
C SER A 131 1.34 -2.73 -13.22
N ARG A 132 0.14 -2.32 -13.65
CA ARG A 132 -0.14 -1.99 -15.05
C ARG A 132 0.63 -0.76 -15.53
N GLY A 133 0.80 0.24 -14.65
CA GLY A 133 1.56 1.45 -14.96
C GLY A 133 3.00 1.16 -15.33
N ILE A 134 3.60 0.16 -14.72
CA ILE A 134 5.00 -0.24 -14.93
C ILE A 134 5.09 -1.34 -16.01
N ILE A 135 4.43 -2.48 -15.82
CA ILE A 135 4.57 -3.65 -16.71
C ILE A 135 4.05 -3.35 -18.13
N CYS A 136 2.98 -2.56 -18.24
CA CYS A 136 2.38 -2.17 -19.52
C CYS A 136 2.77 -0.75 -19.96
N ALA A 137 3.85 -0.17 -19.43
CA ALA A 137 4.30 1.17 -19.77
C ALA A 137 4.52 1.32 -21.30
N TYR A 138 5.05 0.30 -21.95
CA TYR A 138 5.29 0.26 -23.39
C TYR A 138 4.03 0.47 -24.24
N LYS A 139 2.83 0.33 -23.69
CA LYS A 139 1.55 0.59 -24.37
C LYS A 139 1.02 2.01 -24.17
N GLN A 140 1.66 2.80 -23.30
CA GLN A 140 1.20 4.14 -22.98
C GLN A 140 1.70 5.15 -23.99
N ASP A 141 0.85 6.09 -24.38
CA ASP A 141 1.16 7.15 -25.33
C ASP A 141 2.37 7.98 -24.89
N LYS A 142 2.54 8.17 -23.59
CA LYS A 142 3.65 8.90 -22.97
C LYS A 142 5.03 8.39 -23.39
N TYR A 143 5.16 7.10 -23.71
CA TYR A 143 6.43 6.45 -24.01
C TYR A 143 6.59 6.03 -25.48
N LYS A 144 5.65 6.43 -26.37
CA LYS A 144 5.68 6.07 -27.80
C LYS A 144 6.96 6.53 -28.51
N ASP A 145 7.42 7.73 -28.16
CA ASP A 145 8.59 8.34 -28.81
C ASP A 145 9.93 7.66 -28.43
N MET A 146 9.91 6.71 -27.50
CA MET A 146 11.09 5.94 -27.11
C MET A 146 11.48 4.84 -28.12
N GLY A 147 10.74 4.66 -29.21
CA GLY A 147 11.01 3.62 -30.20
C GLY A 147 10.92 2.20 -29.62
N ILE A 148 9.87 1.95 -28.81
CA ILE A 148 9.71 0.68 -28.09
C ILE A 148 9.45 -0.47 -29.04
N THR A 149 10.22 -1.55 -28.86
CA THR A 149 10.12 -2.84 -29.56
C THR A 149 9.92 -3.97 -28.57
N ALA A 150 9.80 -5.21 -29.07
CA ALA A 150 9.74 -6.40 -28.24
C ALA A 150 11.04 -6.66 -27.45
N GLU A 151 12.17 -6.12 -27.93
CA GLU A 151 13.48 -6.33 -27.29
C GLU A 151 13.78 -5.30 -26.19
N ASN A 152 13.22 -4.07 -26.28
CA ASN A 152 13.52 -2.97 -25.35
C ASN A 152 12.30 -2.49 -24.54
N PHE A 153 11.18 -3.21 -24.49
CA PHE A 153 9.99 -2.82 -23.74
C PHE A 153 10.27 -2.52 -22.25
N ALA A 154 11.32 -3.13 -21.70
CA ALA A 154 11.75 -2.90 -20.32
C ALA A 154 12.24 -1.46 -20.07
N ASP A 155 12.72 -0.76 -21.11
CA ASP A 155 13.15 0.65 -20.99
C ASP A 155 11.96 1.56 -20.68
N ALA A 156 10.77 1.29 -21.28
CA ALA A 156 9.55 1.99 -20.93
C ALA A 156 9.14 1.71 -19.47
N SER A 157 9.29 0.48 -18.98
CA SER A 157 9.02 0.13 -17.60
C SER A 157 9.96 0.85 -16.62
N ARG A 158 11.26 0.93 -16.96
CA ARG A 158 12.24 1.69 -16.20
C ARG A 158 11.86 3.17 -16.13
N LYS A 159 11.55 3.78 -17.27
CA LYS A 159 11.15 5.18 -17.34
C LYS A 159 9.87 5.45 -16.53
N ALA A 160 8.92 4.54 -16.56
CA ALA A 160 7.70 4.66 -15.78
C ALA A 160 7.98 4.63 -14.25
N VAL A 161 8.95 3.84 -13.80
CA VAL A 161 9.38 3.83 -12.40
C VAL A 161 10.09 5.13 -12.03
N GLU A 162 10.98 5.64 -12.89
CA GLU A 162 11.69 6.90 -12.68
C GLU A 162 10.70 8.08 -12.56
N ASP A 163 9.73 8.15 -13.47
CA ASP A 163 8.67 9.18 -13.44
C ASP A 163 7.82 9.08 -12.17
N MET A 164 7.53 7.86 -11.71
CA MET A 164 6.79 7.62 -10.48
C MET A 164 7.60 8.05 -9.24
N ILE A 165 8.91 7.79 -9.22
CA ILE A 165 9.80 8.22 -8.15
C ILE A 165 9.84 9.75 -8.09
N GLU A 166 9.97 10.42 -9.24
CA GLU A 166 10.01 11.88 -9.34
C GLU A 166 8.71 12.51 -8.83
N ASP A 167 7.54 12.01 -9.26
CA ASP A 167 6.22 12.48 -8.83
C ASP A 167 6.02 12.35 -7.31
N ILE A 168 6.32 11.16 -6.76
CA ILE A 168 6.14 10.90 -5.33
C ILE A 168 7.14 11.68 -4.48
N SER A 169 8.42 11.69 -4.87
CA SER A 169 9.46 12.41 -4.13
C SER A 169 9.22 13.92 -4.16
N GLY A 170 8.80 14.46 -5.31
CA GLY A 170 8.42 15.86 -5.44
C GLY A 170 7.23 16.22 -4.54
N ALA A 171 6.21 15.36 -4.47
CA ALA A 171 5.07 15.56 -3.60
C ALA A 171 5.45 15.49 -2.10
N LEU A 172 6.33 14.56 -1.72
CA LEU A 172 6.81 14.44 -0.34
C LEU A 172 7.66 15.63 0.10
N ALA A 173 8.46 16.21 -0.81
CA ALA A 173 9.28 17.39 -0.52
C ALA A 173 8.44 18.67 -0.32
N ASN A 174 7.22 18.72 -0.83
CA ASN A 174 6.30 19.89 -0.80
C ASN A 174 5.12 19.72 0.19
N ARG A 175 5.16 18.74 1.09
CA ARG A 175 4.10 18.50 2.08
C ARG A 175 4.20 19.40 3.32
#